data_bc7ccd0434b7ee0ffe644c4b20c640a1
#
_entry.id   bc7ccd0434b7ee0ffe644c4b20c640a1
#
_cell.length_a   1.000
_cell.length_b   1.000
_cell.length_c   1.000
_cell.angle_alpha   90.00
_cell.angle_beta   90.00
_cell.angle_gamma   90.00
#
_symmetry.space_group_name_H-M   'P 1'
#
loop_
_entity.id
_entity.type
_entity.pdbx_description
1 polymer ?
#
loop_
_entity_poly.entity_id
_entity_poly.type
_entity_poly.pdbx_seq_one_letter_code
_entity_poly.pdbx_strand_id
1 'polypeptide(L)' 'MSNKKFGDARANNRWTIRKELDARGLDLVDVARMAGRHPSLVTAVLYGYRHSPAVLDALRKIGVPEKLLHDPRKEAAA' A
#
# COMPACT_ATOMS: atom_id res chain seq x y z
N MET A 1 16.12 -3.51 -14.68
CA MET A 1 16.53 -2.77 -13.49
C MET A 1 15.35 -2.11 -12.85
N SER A 2 15.27 -2.18 -11.55
CA SER A 2 14.18 -1.59 -10.81
C SER A 2 14.47 -0.13 -10.49
N ASN A 3 13.50 0.74 -10.72
CA ASN A 3 13.58 2.15 -10.33
C ASN A 3 12.82 2.43 -9.05
N LYS A 4 12.38 1.38 -8.38
CA LYS A 4 11.56 1.54 -7.18
C LYS A 4 12.41 1.96 -6.00
N LYS A 5 11.98 3.02 -5.31
CA LYS A 5 12.73 3.57 -4.20
C LYS A 5 12.28 3.03 -2.85
N PHE A 6 11.03 2.65 -2.72
CA PHE A 6 10.43 2.42 -1.41
C PHE A 6 9.88 1.04 -1.19
N GLY A 7 9.82 0.21 -2.20
CA GLY A 7 9.18 -1.02 -1.89
C GLY A 7 9.14 -2.05 -2.99
N ASP A 8 10.31 -2.57 -3.38
CA ASP A 8 10.30 -3.72 -4.27
C ASP A 8 9.52 -4.86 -3.64
N ALA A 9 9.72 -5.10 -2.34
CA ALA A 9 8.99 -6.15 -1.64
C ALA A 9 7.50 -5.86 -1.62
N ARG A 10 7.10 -4.60 -1.36
CA ARG A 10 5.69 -4.22 -1.40
C ARG A 10 5.13 -4.39 -2.80
N ALA A 11 5.91 -4.01 -3.82
CA ALA A 11 5.48 -4.16 -5.21
C ALA A 11 5.22 -5.64 -5.55
N ASN A 12 6.02 -6.54 -5.00
CA ASN A 12 5.81 -7.97 -5.21
C ASN A 12 4.54 -8.47 -4.55
N ASN A 13 4.06 -7.76 -3.53
CA ASN A 13 2.85 -8.12 -2.81
C ASN A 13 1.60 -7.37 -3.32
N ARG A 14 1.71 -6.55 -4.34
CA ARG A 14 0.60 -5.70 -4.77
C ARG A 14 -0.65 -6.49 -5.13
N TRP A 15 -0.49 -7.64 -5.78
CA TRP A 15 -1.64 -8.46 -6.15
C TRP A 15 -2.29 -9.08 -4.92
N THR A 16 -1.49 -9.48 -3.94
CA THR A 16 -2.02 -10.02 -2.69
C THR A 16 -2.79 -8.94 -1.94
N ILE A 17 -2.25 -7.71 -1.91
CA ILE A 17 -2.96 -6.58 -1.29
C ILE A 17 -4.29 -6.34 -2.00
N ARG A 18 -4.30 -6.38 -3.33
CA ARG A 18 -5.54 -6.20 -4.07
C ARG A 18 -6.54 -7.30 -3.79
N LYS A 19 -6.09 -8.54 -3.64
CA LYS A 19 -6.98 -9.62 -3.26
C LYS A 19 -7.60 -9.40 -1.89
N GLU A 20 -6.83 -8.87 -0.95
CA GLU A 20 -7.36 -8.54 0.37
C GLU A 20 -8.45 -7.48 0.27
N LEU A 21 -8.27 -6.50 -0.60
CA LEU A 21 -9.28 -5.47 -0.83
C LEU A 21 -10.51 -6.07 -1.49
N ASP A 22 -10.32 -6.88 -2.51
CA ASP A 22 -11.43 -7.53 -3.22
C ASP A 22 -12.28 -8.38 -2.28
N ALA A 23 -11.63 -9.10 -1.38
CA ALA A 23 -12.31 -9.96 -0.42
C ALA A 23 -13.24 -9.14 0.50
N ARG A 24 -12.96 -7.85 0.65
CA ARG A 24 -13.75 -6.94 1.48
C ARG A 24 -14.68 -6.05 0.67
N GLY A 25 -14.74 -6.27 -0.65
CA GLY A 25 -15.57 -5.45 -1.53
C GLY A 25 -15.03 -4.04 -1.72
N LEU A 26 -13.73 -3.86 -1.59
CA LEU A 26 -13.09 -2.55 -1.70
C LEU A 26 -12.21 -2.45 -2.95
N ASP A 27 -11.94 -1.21 -3.35
CA ASP A 27 -11.20 -0.87 -4.54
C ASP A 27 -10.13 0.15 -4.16
N LEU A 28 -9.19 0.43 -5.05
CA LEU A 28 -8.15 1.41 -4.81
C LEU A 28 -8.72 2.81 -4.59
N VAL A 29 -9.83 3.12 -5.25
CA VAL A 29 -10.52 4.39 -5.04
C VAL A 29 -10.99 4.52 -3.59
N ASP A 30 -11.45 3.43 -2.99
CA ASP A 30 -11.89 3.44 -1.60
C ASP A 30 -10.72 3.71 -0.67
N VAL A 31 -9.57 3.11 -0.95
CA VAL A 31 -8.35 3.35 -0.17
C VAL A 31 -7.94 4.83 -0.28
N ALA A 32 -8.00 5.36 -1.49
CA ALA A 32 -7.65 6.77 -1.72
C ALA A 32 -8.56 7.70 -0.92
N ARG A 33 -9.84 7.40 -0.91
CA ARG A 33 -10.82 8.20 -0.17
C ARG A 33 -10.53 8.15 1.33
N MET A 34 -10.24 6.98 1.85
CA MET A 34 -9.91 6.82 3.27
C MET A 34 -8.61 7.54 3.63
N ALA A 35 -7.66 7.54 2.73
CA ALA A 35 -6.38 8.19 2.95
C ALA A 35 -6.43 9.70 2.71
N GLY A 36 -7.47 10.19 2.05
CA GLY A 36 -7.56 11.59 1.65
C GLY A 36 -6.55 11.93 0.57
N ARG A 37 -6.27 10.99 -0.34
CA ARG A 37 -5.28 11.17 -1.40
C ARG A 37 -5.86 10.75 -2.74
N HIS A 38 -5.18 11.15 -3.81
CA HIS A 38 -5.61 10.78 -5.16
C HIS A 38 -5.36 9.28 -5.41
N PRO A 39 -6.27 8.60 -6.17
CA PRO A 39 -6.07 7.17 -6.46
C PRO A 39 -4.74 6.83 -7.13
N SER A 40 -4.19 7.75 -7.93
CA SER A 40 -2.90 7.48 -8.58
C SER A 40 -1.77 7.32 -7.55
N LEU A 41 -1.88 7.99 -6.41
CA LEU A 41 -0.89 7.81 -5.35
C LEU A 41 -0.98 6.41 -4.74
N VAL A 42 -2.20 5.90 -4.57
CA VAL A 42 -2.39 4.55 -4.04
C VAL A 42 -1.70 3.55 -4.97
N THR A 43 -1.93 3.67 -6.27
CA THR A 43 -1.30 2.80 -7.25
C THR A 43 0.23 2.88 -7.17
N ALA A 44 0.77 4.11 -7.10
CA ALA A 44 2.21 4.32 -7.04
C ALA A 44 2.81 3.72 -5.77
N VAL A 45 2.10 3.82 -4.65
CA VAL A 45 2.54 3.23 -3.38
C VAL A 45 2.58 1.71 -3.48
N LEU A 46 1.55 1.10 -4.05
CA LEU A 46 1.50 -0.35 -4.20
C LEU A 46 2.59 -0.86 -5.13
N TYR A 47 2.95 -0.09 -6.15
CA TYR A 47 4.03 -0.49 -7.07
C TYR A 47 5.42 -0.18 -6.52
N GLY A 48 5.50 0.48 -5.37
CA GLY A 48 6.79 0.76 -4.75
C GLY A 48 7.49 2.01 -5.25
N TYR A 49 6.82 2.83 -6.08
CA TYR A 49 7.41 4.05 -6.62
C TYR A 49 7.31 5.22 -5.66
N ARG A 50 6.33 5.20 -4.78
CA ARG A 50 6.08 6.28 -3.84
C ARG A 50 5.88 5.71 -2.44
N HIS A 51 6.06 6.55 -1.47
CA HIS A 51 5.77 6.22 -0.08
C HIS A 51 4.74 7.21 0.45
N SER A 52 3.70 6.70 1.09
CA SER A 52 2.68 7.54 1.71
C SER A 52 2.19 6.88 2.99
N PRO A 53 2.55 7.46 4.14
CA PRO A 53 2.04 6.94 5.41
C PRO A 53 0.52 6.92 5.46
N ALA A 54 -0.14 7.92 4.86
CA ALA A 54 -1.61 7.98 4.86
C ALA A 54 -2.22 6.79 4.13
N VAL A 55 -1.64 6.40 2.99
CA VAL A 55 -2.12 5.25 2.23
C VAL A 55 -1.90 3.95 3.02
N LEU A 56 -0.72 3.79 3.59
CA LEU A 56 -0.42 2.59 4.37
C LEU A 56 -1.31 2.48 5.61
N ASP A 57 -1.56 3.60 6.27
CA ASP A 57 -2.44 3.61 7.44
C ASP A 57 -3.88 3.26 7.06
N ALA A 58 -4.34 3.72 5.89
CA ALA A 58 -5.66 3.35 5.40
C ALA A 58 -5.75 1.84 5.15
N LEU A 59 -4.71 1.26 4.56
CA LEU A 59 -4.67 -0.18 4.34
C LEU A 59 -4.71 -0.96 5.66
N ARG A 60 -4.03 -0.47 6.70
CA ARG A 60 -4.08 -1.09 8.03
C ARG A 60 -5.47 -1.06 8.60
N LYS A 61 -6.17 0.07 8.47
CA LYS A 61 -7.53 0.20 8.97
C LYS A 61 -8.49 -0.76 8.28
N ILE A 62 -8.25 -1.02 7.01
CA ILE A 62 -9.05 -1.96 6.24
C ILE A 62 -8.83 -3.40 6.74
N GLY A 63 -7.63 -3.69 7.22
CA GLY A 63 -7.30 -5.03 7.71
C GLY A 63 -6.27 -5.77 6.87
N VAL A 64 -5.57 -5.06 5.99
CA VAL A 64 -4.49 -5.66 5.20
C VAL A 64 -3.34 -6.03 6.14
N PRO A 65 -2.82 -7.26 6.05
CA PRO A 65 -1.74 -7.68 6.95
C PRO A 65 -0.52 -6.78 6.86
N GLU A 66 0.04 -6.44 8.01
CA GLU A 66 1.20 -5.56 8.12
C GLU A 66 2.38 -6.08 7.29
N LYS A 67 2.56 -7.38 7.24
CA LYS A 67 3.67 -8.00 6.53
C LYS A 67 3.68 -7.72 5.03
N LEU A 68 2.53 -7.33 4.47
CA LEU A 68 2.41 -7.01 3.05
C LEU A 68 2.77 -5.57 2.76
N LEU A 69 2.78 -4.72 3.76
CA LEU A 69 2.90 -3.28 3.55
C LEU A 69 4.33 -2.80 3.42
N HIS A 70 5.27 -3.45 4.10
CA HIS A 70 6.68 -3.08 4.09
C HIS A 70 6.86 -1.58 4.33
N ASP A 71 6.30 -1.10 5.44
CA ASP A 71 6.36 0.31 5.80
C ASP A 71 7.77 0.68 6.24
N PRO A 72 8.46 1.60 5.54
CA PRO A 72 9.81 1.98 5.92
C PRO A 72 9.91 2.53 7.35
N ARG A 73 8.85 3.17 7.84
CA ARG A 73 8.85 3.69 9.21
C ARG A 73 8.96 2.57 10.24
N LYS A 74 8.29 1.44 9.95
CA LYS A 74 8.32 0.29 10.86
C LYS A 74 9.62 -0.49 10.73
N GLU A 75 10.07 -0.67 9.51
CA GLU A 75 11.31 -1.40 9.26
C GLU A 75 12.52 -0.66 9.79
N ALA A 76 12.52 0.66 9.68
CA ALA A 76 13.61 1.48 10.19
C ALA A 76 13.66 1.47 11.72
N ALA A 77 12.53 1.24 12.38
CA ALA A 77 12.47 1.20 13.84
C ALA A 77 12.92 -0.13 14.42
N ALA A 78 13.02 -1.14 13.60
CA ALA A 78 13.37 -2.50 14.08
C ALA A 78 14.86 -2.64 14.43
#